data_825e8c353b27d3d9f5e6fa5b2ffb570c
#
_entry.id   825e8c353b27d3d9f5e6fa5b2ffb570c
#
_cell.length_a   1.000
_cell.length_b   1.000
_cell.length_c   1.000
_cell.angle_alpha   90.00
_cell.angle_beta   90.00
_cell.angle_gamma   90.00
#
_symmetry.space_group_name_H-M   'P 1'
#
loop_
_entity.id
_entity.type
_entity.pdbx_description
1 polymer ?
#
loop_
_entity_poly.entity_id
_entity_poly.type
_entity_poly.pdbx_seq_one_letter_code
_entity_poly.pdbx_strand_id
1 'polypeptide(L)'
;MKQQLSQIQKLSFGFGAIGKDAIFNIVSLYLMYYITDIVGLSPAFVGILFFIARIWDAINDPFMGMIVDNTHNRFGKFKTWLVIGTVINAVVTVLLFTHFDLPGIWMYVYIAVMYILWGMTYTMMDIPYWSWLPNLTHQAKEREALSVIPRFFASLAAFTVGTFGLYFIELLGHGNASTGIFIFAVVCSVVFILTIAITVIVVPEDRAMEEQEGIKVRFRDIKRILFQNKELLAMMGVLLTFNLCVQTLNGTIIYYFKYVIAMPHFFSYFNAMILAEMTGLLMLPFWIRRVGRQVAFNSAITAIVGGLTVILIFGWFDPKALIWVIIGAMILRIGTGFMIGITTIAIADVIDYGEVKFGHRNESIITSTNTFLTKTSQAISALIVGLGLSILGFVPNETQSIATQNGLRIMVIVAPIILVFISALLYHKAFHLKGDYLRDIERTLTFKRQREQQLNSNE
;
A
#
# COMPACT_ATOMS: atom_id res chain seq x y z
N MET A 1 -7.72 -27.22 25.60
CA MET A 1 -7.33 -27.34 24.18
C MET A 1 -8.02 -26.21 23.44
N LYS A 2 -7.30 -25.16 23.03
CA LYS A 2 -7.91 -24.03 22.27
C LYS A 2 -8.26 -24.54 20.86
N GLN A 3 -9.49 -24.25 20.46
CA GLN A 3 -10.07 -24.67 19.18
C GLN A 3 -9.28 -24.06 18.04
N GLN A 4 -8.73 -24.86 17.15
CA GLN A 4 -8.13 -24.38 15.90
C GLN A 4 -9.21 -23.68 15.07
N LEU A 5 -8.86 -22.54 14.46
CA LEU A 5 -9.78 -21.89 13.54
C LEU A 5 -10.13 -22.80 12.37
N SER A 6 -11.40 -22.93 12.07
CA SER A 6 -11.85 -23.65 10.89
C SER A 6 -11.39 -22.96 9.61
N GLN A 7 -11.29 -23.71 8.50
CA GLN A 7 -10.94 -23.11 7.19
C GLN A 7 -11.92 -22.02 6.77
N ILE A 8 -13.21 -22.20 7.11
CA ILE A 8 -14.25 -21.20 6.84
C ILE A 8 -13.96 -19.91 7.60
N GLN A 9 -13.55 -19.98 8.86
CA GLN A 9 -13.22 -18.80 9.68
C GLN A 9 -12.00 -18.07 9.13
N LYS A 10 -10.94 -18.79 8.71
CA LYS A 10 -9.75 -18.22 8.10
C LYS A 10 -10.07 -17.52 6.77
N LEU A 11 -10.84 -18.17 5.92
CA LEU A 11 -11.30 -17.60 4.66
C LEU A 11 -12.22 -16.39 4.87
N SER A 12 -13.14 -16.45 5.83
CA SER A 12 -14.03 -15.34 6.15
C SER A 12 -13.28 -14.13 6.69
N PHE A 13 -12.24 -14.34 7.50
CA PHE A 13 -11.35 -13.25 7.91
C PHE A 13 -10.68 -12.59 6.71
N GLY A 14 -10.09 -13.40 5.82
CA GLY A 14 -9.49 -12.88 4.59
C GLY A 14 -10.49 -12.20 3.66
N PHE A 15 -11.71 -12.73 3.55
CA PHE A 15 -12.78 -12.18 2.71
C PHE A 15 -13.15 -10.75 3.08
N GLY A 16 -13.06 -10.39 4.37
CA GLY A 16 -13.20 -9.00 4.83
C GLY A 16 -12.24 -8.01 4.16
N ALA A 17 -11.05 -8.47 3.75
CA ALA A 17 -10.09 -7.64 3.04
C ALA A 17 -10.58 -7.22 1.65
N ILE A 18 -11.45 -7.97 0.98
CA ILE A 18 -11.99 -7.59 -0.35
C ILE A 18 -12.66 -6.23 -0.28
N GLY A 19 -13.64 -6.09 0.58
CA GLY A 19 -14.41 -4.83 0.68
C GLY A 19 -13.57 -3.68 1.19
N LYS A 20 -12.77 -3.94 2.23
CA LYS A 20 -11.85 -2.96 2.81
C LYS A 20 -10.89 -2.39 1.76
N ASP A 21 -10.25 -3.28 0.99
CA ASP A 21 -9.29 -2.87 -0.02
C ASP A 21 -9.95 -2.38 -1.31
N ALA A 22 -11.19 -2.76 -1.62
CA ALA A 22 -11.98 -2.14 -2.69
C ALA A 22 -12.22 -0.65 -2.40
N ILE A 23 -12.65 -0.30 -1.18
CA ILE A 23 -12.80 1.10 -0.72
C ILE A 23 -11.47 1.85 -0.76
N PHE A 24 -10.38 1.22 -0.30
CA PHE A 24 -9.06 1.85 -0.36
C PHE A 24 -8.62 2.12 -1.80
N ASN A 25 -8.83 1.16 -2.70
CA ASN A 25 -8.37 1.27 -4.09
C ASN A 25 -9.22 2.24 -4.91
N ILE A 26 -10.54 2.35 -4.70
CA ILE A 26 -11.34 3.36 -5.41
C ILE A 26 -10.87 4.77 -5.05
N VAL A 27 -10.55 5.02 -3.79
CA VAL A 27 -10.01 6.31 -3.35
C VAL A 27 -8.58 6.52 -3.86
N SER A 28 -7.70 5.53 -3.71
CA SER A 28 -6.29 5.68 -4.10
C SER A 28 -6.07 5.86 -5.60
N LEU A 29 -6.89 5.22 -6.45
CA LEU A 29 -6.72 5.24 -7.90
C LEU A 29 -7.54 6.33 -8.60
N TYR A 30 -8.72 6.63 -8.05
CA TYR A 30 -9.67 7.46 -8.79
C TYR A 30 -10.01 8.80 -8.11
N LEU A 31 -9.73 8.98 -6.81
CA LEU A 31 -10.15 10.21 -6.12
C LEU A 31 -9.46 11.45 -6.67
N MET A 32 -8.14 11.40 -6.92
CA MET A 32 -7.42 12.51 -7.52
C MET A 32 -8.05 12.89 -8.86
N TYR A 33 -8.25 11.90 -9.73
CA TYR A 33 -8.91 12.07 -11.03
C TYR A 33 -10.34 12.60 -10.89
N TYR A 34 -11.12 12.09 -9.93
CA TYR A 34 -12.47 12.58 -9.66
C TYR A 34 -12.48 14.06 -9.30
N ILE A 35 -11.64 14.46 -8.36
CA ILE A 35 -11.61 15.83 -7.86
C ILE A 35 -11.09 16.81 -8.94
N THR A 36 -10.08 16.40 -9.74
CA THR A 36 -9.50 17.29 -10.77
C THR A 36 -10.30 17.32 -12.05
N ASP A 37 -10.70 16.18 -12.58
CA ASP A 37 -11.27 16.06 -13.92
C ASP A 37 -12.81 16.12 -13.94
N ILE A 38 -13.48 15.68 -12.86
CA ILE A 38 -14.93 15.64 -12.79
C ILE A 38 -15.46 16.83 -11.97
N VAL A 39 -14.88 17.09 -10.79
CA VAL A 39 -15.27 18.21 -9.94
C VAL A 39 -14.62 19.53 -10.40
N GLY A 40 -13.44 19.48 -11.03
CA GLY A 40 -12.75 20.64 -11.59
C GLY A 40 -11.94 21.46 -10.59
N LEU A 41 -11.55 20.87 -9.44
CA LEU A 41 -10.71 21.55 -8.45
C LEU A 41 -9.22 21.49 -8.84
N SER A 42 -8.46 22.47 -8.34
CA SER A 42 -7.02 22.56 -8.61
C SER A 42 -6.25 21.32 -8.18
N PRO A 43 -5.41 20.71 -9.04
CA PRO A 43 -4.56 19.58 -8.68
C PRO A 43 -3.61 19.89 -7.51
N ALA A 44 -3.10 21.14 -7.42
CA ALA A 44 -2.26 21.56 -6.31
C ALA A 44 -2.99 21.47 -4.96
N PHE A 45 -4.26 21.91 -4.92
CA PHE A 45 -5.10 21.78 -3.73
C PHE A 45 -5.23 20.30 -3.33
N VAL A 46 -5.53 19.42 -4.28
CA VAL A 46 -5.71 17.99 -4.00
C VAL A 46 -4.42 17.36 -3.48
N GLY A 47 -3.28 17.69 -4.08
CA GLY A 47 -1.98 17.21 -3.63
C GLY A 47 -1.64 17.66 -2.20
N ILE A 48 -1.88 18.92 -1.88
CA ILE A 48 -1.67 19.47 -0.52
C ILE A 48 -2.64 18.83 0.48
N LEU A 49 -3.91 18.68 0.11
CA LEU A 49 -4.93 18.03 0.95
C LEU A 49 -4.51 16.59 1.27
N PHE A 50 -4.11 15.83 0.28
CA PHE A 50 -3.68 14.43 0.48
C PHE A 50 -2.42 14.36 1.36
N PHE A 51 -1.49 15.28 1.18
CA PHE A 51 -0.29 15.36 2.03
C PHE A 51 -0.66 15.64 3.49
N ILE A 52 -1.50 16.65 3.74
CA ILE A 52 -1.94 17.00 5.11
C ILE A 52 -2.71 15.84 5.74
N ALA A 53 -3.63 15.21 5.00
CA ALA A 53 -4.42 14.08 5.49
C ALA A 53 -3.53 12.89 5.88
N ARG A 54 -2.44 12.61 5.15
CA ARG A 54 -1.50 11.55 5.51
C ARG A 54 -0.69 11.86 6.78
N ILE A 55 -0.34 13.13 7.01
CA ILE A 55 0.25 13.54 8.30
C ILE A 55 -0.76 13.34 9.43
N TRP A 56 -2.02 13.69 9.18
CA TRP A 56 -3.10 13.47 10.14
C TRP A 56 -3.29 11.99 10.46
N ASP A 57 -3.29 11.10 9.45
CA ASP A 57 -3.37 9.66 9.64
C ASP A 57 -2.25 9.14 10.55
N ALA A 58 -1.01 9.62 10.36
CA ALA A 58 0.13 9.22 11.18
C ALA A 58 -0.04 9.58 12.67
N ILE A 59 -0.80 10.64 12.98
CA ILE A 59 -1.14 11.04 14.34
C ILE A 59 -2.36 10.25 14.83
N ASN A 60 -3.39 10.09 13.99
CA ASN A 60 -4.65 9.47 14.34
C ASN A 60 -4.53 7.95 14.60
N ASP A 61 -3.67 7.24 13.86
CA ASP A 61 -3.53 5.78 13.98
C ASP A 61 -3.17 5.31 15.40
N PRO A 62 -2.16 5.87 16.09
CA PRO A 62 -1.85 5.50 17.46
C PRO A 62 -3.00 5.79 18.44
N PHE A 63 -3.73 6.90 18.25
CA PHE A 63 -4.89 7.22 19.08
C PHE A 63 -6.00 6.18 18.89
N MET A 64 -6.26 5.76 17.65
CA MET A 64 -7.25 4.72 17.40
C MET A 64 -6.84 3.38 18.01
N GLY A 65 -5.56 3.01 17.92
CA GLY A 65 -5.02 1.83 18.60
C GLY A 65 -5.29 1.86 20.11
N MET A 66 -5.02 2.99 20.77
CA MET A 66 -5.33 3.16 22.20
C MET A 66 -6.82 3.07 22.52
N ILE A 67 -7.67 3.62 21.65
CA ILE A 67 -9.13 3.55 21.83
C ILE A 67 -9.61 2.09 21.73
N VAL A 68 -9.12 1.35 20.74
CA VAL A 68 -9.44 -0.08 20.58
C VAL A 68 -9.01 -0.89 21.80
N ASP A 69 -7.78 -0.67 22.27
CA ASP A 69 -7.23 -1.41 23.41
C ASP A 69 -7.97 -1.10 24.73
N ASN A 70 -8.53 0.09 24.88
CA ASN A 70 -9.32 0.48 26.04
C ASN A 70 -10.84 0.17 25.89
N THR A 71 -11.24 -0.43 24.78
CA THR A 71 -12.65 -0.77 24.55
C THR A 71 -13.00 -2.11 25.20
N HIS A 72 -13.90 -2.10 26.17
CA HIS A 72 -14.41 -3.28 26.87
C HIS A 72 -15.92 -3.33 26.71
N ASN A 73 -16.43 -4.20 25.83
CA ASN A 73 -17.86 -4.38 25.65
C ASN A 73 -18.23 -5.84 25.37
N ARG A 74 -19.56 -6.14 25.40
CA ARG A 74 -20.08 -7.48 25.20
C ARG A 74 -19.94 -8.04 23.78
N PHE A 75 -19.69 -7.19 22.78
CA PHE A 75 -19.55 -7.59 21.38
C PHE A 75 -18.10 -7.89 20.98
N GLY A 76 -17.13 -7.59 21.86
CA GLY A 76 -15.70 -7.66 21.59
C GLY A 76 -15.14 -6.30 21.17
N LYS A 77 -13.85 -6.08 21.46
CA LYS A 77 -13.20 -4.80 21.17
C LYS A 77 -12.98 -4.58 19.68
N PHE A 78 -12.56 -5.65 18.95
CA PHE A 78 -12.26 -5.54 17.52
C PHE A 78 -13.54 -5.48 16.68
N LYS A 79 -14.50 -6.38 16.93
CA LYS A 79 -15.77 -6.43 16.18
C LYS A 79 -16.56 -5.12 16.28
N THR A 80 -16.58 -4.51 17.45
CA THR A 80 -17.30 -3.25 17.64
C THR A 80 -16.79 -2.16 16.71
N TRP A 81 -15.48 -1.95 16.68
CA TRP A 81 -14.88 -0.91 15.85
C TRP A 81 -14.91 -1.27 14.36
N LEU A 82 -14.81 -2.57 14.03
CA LEU A 82 -15.01 -3.04 12.65
C LEU A 82 -16.39 -2.65 12.13
N VAL A 83 -17.46 -2.91 12.88
CA VAL A 83 -18.82 -2.58 12.45
C VAL A 83 -19.03 -1.07 12.37
N ILE A 84 -18.69 -0.33 13.42
CA ILE A 84 -18.89 1.12 13.48
C ILE A 84 -18.07 1.80 12.37
N GLY A 85 -16.78 1.49 12.27
CA GLY A 85 -15.88 2.07 11.28
C GLY A 85 -16.33 1.76 9.85
N THR A 86 -16.76 0.52 9.57
CA THR A 86 -17.23 0.11 8.24
C THR A 86 -18.47 0.89 7.82
N VAL A 87 -19.49 0.96 8.66
CA VAL A 87 -20.74 1.65 8.31
C VAL A 87 -20.50 3.14 8.08
N ILE A 88 -19.78 3.80 8.98
CA ILE A 88 -19.52 5.22 8.86
C ILE A 88 -18.61 5.49 7.64
N ASN A 89 -17.56 4.70 7.43
CA ASN A 89 -16.66 4.88 6.29
C ASN A 89 -17.35 4.62 4.94
N ALA A 90 -18.26 3.64 4.86
CA ALA A 90 -19.06 3.40 3.68
C ALA A 90 -19.92 4.62 3.31
N VAL A 91 -20.59 5.22 4.30
CA VAL A 91 -21.37 6.46 4.10
C VAL A 91 -20.48 7.61 3.67
N VAL A 92 -19.36 7.82 4.36
CA VAL A 92 -18.39 8.88 4.02
C VAL A 92 -17.80 8.68 2.63
N THR A 93 -17.53 7.44 2.22
CA THR A 93 -17.04 7.15 0.85
C THR A 93 -18.08 7.54 -0.21
N VAL A 94 -19.34 7.18 0.00
CA VAL A 94 -20.43 7.57 -0.92
C VAL A 94 -20.55 9.10 -0.99
N LEU A 95 -20.53 9.78 0.16
CA LEU A 95 -20.56 11.25 0.20
C LEU A 95 -19.33 11.87 -0.50
N LEU A 96 -18.14 11.33 -0.30
CA LEU A 96 -16.89 11.81 -0.92
C LEU A 96 -16.98 11.80 -2.46
N PHE A 97 -17.64 10.81 -3.04
CA PHE A 97 -17.85 10.70 -4.49
C PHE A 97 -19.21 11.26 -4.96
N THR A 98 -19.94 11.97 -4.09
CA THR A 98 -21.15 12.68 -4.47
C THR A 98 -20.78 14.09 -4.94
N HIS A 99 -21.17 14.44 -6.15
CA HIS A 99 -21.00 15.80 -6.67
C HIS A 99 -22.19 16.65 -6.23
N PHE A 100 -21.88 17.72 -5.48
CA PHE A 100 -22.83 18.75 -5.10
C PHE A 100 -22.44 20.04 -5.82
N ASP A 101 -23.43 20.78 -6.33
CA ASP A 101 -23.21 22.10 -6.93
C ASP A 101 -23.02 23.18 -5.83
N LEU A 102 -21.87 23.08 -5.13
CA LEU A 102 -21.50 24.02 -4.09
C LEU A 102 -20.72 25.21 -4.66
N PRO A 103 -21.07 26.44 -4.30
CA PRO A 103 -20.42 27.63 -4.89
C PRO A 103 -19.01 27.86 -4.31
N GLY A 104 -18.04 28.10 -5.21
CA GLY A 104 -16.72 28.61 -4.91
C GLY A 104 -15.95 27.80 -3.83
N ILE A 105 -15.60 28.47 -2.74
CA ILE A 105 -14.76 27.90 -1.66
C ILE A 105 -15.42 26.72 -0.94
N TRP A 106 -16.75 26.63 -0.93
CA TRP A 106 -17.46 25.57 -0.20
C TRP A 106 -17.22 24.18 -0.76
N MET A 107 -16.99 24.06 -2.06
CA MET A 107 -16.62 22.77 -2.66
C MET A 107 -15.24 22.29 -2.18
N TYR A 108 -14.27 23.21 -2.07
CA TYR A 108 -12.96 22.91 -1.49
C TYR A 108 -13.07 22.44 -0.03
N VAL A 109 -13.86 23.14 0.77
CA VAL A 109 -14.09 22.79 2.18
C VAL A 109 -14.77 21.43 2.28
N TYR A 110 -15.81 21.19 1.47
CA TYR A 110 -16.52 19.91 1.45
C TYR A 110 -15.59 18.74 1.16
N ILE A 111 -14.82 18.80 0.08
CA ILE A 111 -13.87 17.75 -0.30
C ILE A 111 -12.81 17.55 0.79
N ALA A 112 -12.28 18.63 1.35
CA ALA A 112 -11.28 18.56 2.43
C ALA A 112 -11.85 17.84 3.67
N VAL A 113 -13.03 18.21 4.11
CA VAL A 113 -13.69 17.60 5.27
C VAL A 113 -14.02 16.12 4.99
N MET A 114 -14.62 15.82 3.84
CA MET A 114 -14.98 14.45 3.49
C MET A 114 -13.76 13.54 3.36
N TYR A 115 -12.66 14.02 2.79
CA TYR A 115 -11.45 13.22 2.66
C TYR A 115 -10.76 12.95 4.01
N ILE A 116 -10.69 13.96 4.89
CA ILE A 116 -10.15 13.78 6.25
C ILE A 116 -11.04 12.81 7.05
N LEU A 117 -12.36 12.97 6.99
CA LEU A 117 -13.31 12.06 7.63
C LEU A 117 -13.19 10.64 7.07
N TRP A 118 -12.97 10.50 5.75
CA TRP A 118 -12.74 9.21 5.14
C TRP A 118 -11.50 8.53 5.75
N GLY A 119 -10.37 9.21 5.86
CA GLY A 119 -9.15 8.68 6.47
C GLY A 119 -9.38 8.26 7.93
N MET A 120 -10.01 9.12 8.74
CA MET A 120 -10.32 8.84 10.14
C MET A 120 -11.21 7.60 10.31
N THR A 121 -12.29 7.54 9.54
CA THR A 121 -13.25 6.42 9.63
C THR A 121 -12.70 5.14 9.04
N TYR A 122 -11.81 5.22 8.03
CA TYR A 122 -11.08 4.07 7.53
C TYR A 122 -10.13 3.51 8.61
N THR A 123 -9.40 4.35 9.30
CA THR A 123 -8.52 3.96 10.43
C THR A 123 -9.31 3.29 11.56
N MET A 124 -10.55 3.74 11.84
CA MET A 124 -11.43 3.12 12.85
C MET A 124 -11.75 1.64 12.55
N MET A 125 -11.69 1.23 11.29
CA MET A 125 -11.91 -0.15 10.86
C MET A 125 -10.58 -0.89 10.60
N ASP A 126 -9.62 -0.26 9.95
CA ASP A 126 -8.40 -0.90 9.48
C ASP A 126 -7.47 -1.33 10.63
N ILE A 127 -7.31 -0.48 11.64
CA ILE A 127 -6.48 -0.80 12.81
C ILE A 127 -7.03 -2.00 13.59
N PRO A 128 -8.33 -2.05 13.99
CA PRO A 128 -8.87 -3.23 14.64
C PRO A 128 -8.77 -4.50 13.78
N TYR A 129 -8.97 -4.40 12.46
CA TYR A 129 -8.86 -5.54 11.55
C TYR A 129 -7.48 -6.21 11.63
N TRP A 130 -6.40 -5.42 11.49
CA TRP A 130 -5.05 -5.95 11.55
C TRP A 130 -4.60 -6.31 12.97
N SER A 131 -5.07 -5.59 13.98
CA SER A 131 -4.77 -5.88 15.40
C SER A 131 -5.50 -7.14 15.90
N TRP A 132 -6.59 -7.53 15.27
CA TRP A 132 -7.32 -8.75 15.59
C TRP A 132 -6.57 -10.02 15.15
N LEU A 133 -5.81 -9.95 14.05
CA LEU A 133 -5.09 -11.10 13.47
C LEU A 133 -4.20 -11.86 14.48
N PRO A 134 -3.30 -11.22 15.24
CA PRO A 134 -2.49 -11.91 16.25
C PRO A 134 -3.29 -12.54 17.38
N ASN A 135 -4.49 -12.00 17.64
CA ASN A 135 -5.39 -12.46 18.69
C ASN A 135 -6.31 -13.63 18.27
N LEU A 136 -6.31 -13.99 16.97
CA LEU A 136 -7.11 -15.11 16.46
C LEU A 136 -6.49 -16.47 16.75
N THR A 137 -5.16 -16.57 16.86
CA THR A 137 -4.47 -17.86 17.08
C THR A 137 -3.11 -17.69 17.75
N HIS A 138 -2.76 -18.67 18.60
CA HIS A 138 -1.41 -18.78 19.19
C HIS A 138 -0.45 -19.66 18.36
N GLN A 139 -0.97 -20.42 17.39
CA GLN A 139 -0.16 -21.33 16.59
C GLN A 139 0.56 -20.57 15.48
N ALA A 140 1.90 -20.65 15.44
CA ALA A 140 2.73 -19.96 14.46
C ALA A 140 2.32 -20.28 13.00
N LYS A 141 2.07 -21.55 12.67
CA LYS A 141 1.62 -21.97 11.33
C LYS A 141 0.25 -21.38 10.93
N GLU A 142 -0.69 -21.30 11.88
CA GLU A 142 -2.00 -20.67 11.60
C GLU A 142 -1.88 -19.17 11.44
N ARG A 143 -1.04 -18.51 12.25
CA ARG A 143 -0.76 -17.09 12.13
C ARG A 143 -0.14 -16.74 10.79
N GLU A 144 0.76 -17.59 10.28
CA GLU A 144 1.33 -17.44 8.95
C GLU A 144 0.26 -17.51 7.87
N ALA A 145 -0.61 -18.52 7.87
CA ALA A 145 -1.73 -18.62 6.94
C ALA A 145 -2.69 -17.43 7.02
N LEU A 146 -3.04 -16.99 8.25
CA LEU A 146 -3.91 -15.82 8.48
C LEU A 146 -3.26 -14.52 8.02
N SER A 147 -1.94 -14.42 7.94
CA SER A 147 -1.27 -13.23 7.41
C SER A 147 -1.27 -13.17 5.87
N VAL A 148 -1.34 -14.34 5.21
CA VAL A 148 -1.30 -14.45 3.74
C VAL A 148 -2.70 -14.32 3.11
N ILE A 149 -3.70 -14.96 3.70
CA ILE A 149 -5.06 -15.02 3.14
C ILE A 149 -5.67 -13.62 2.91
N PRO A 150 -5.67 -12.69 3.88
CA PRO A 150 -6.20 -11.33 3.65
C PRO A 150 -5.44 -10.57 2.56
N ARG A 151 -4.13 -10.75 2.45
CA ARG A 151 -3.33 -10.09 1.41
C ARG A 151 -3.68 -10.59 0.02
N PHE A 152 -3.98 -11.89 -0.14
CA PHE A 152 -4.47 -12.43 -1.40
C PHE A 152 -5.79 -11.77 -1.81
N PHE A 153 -6.76 -11.69 -0.89
CA PHE A 153 -8.04 -11.05 -1.17
C PHE A 153 -7.92 -9.52 -1.38
N ALA A 154 -7.03 -8.84 -0.67
CA ALA A 154 -6.69 -7.45 -0.91
C ALA A 154 -6.14 -7.21 -2.34
N SER A 155 -5.24 -8.11 -2.80
CA SER A 155 -4.72 -8.05 -4.17
C SER A 155 -5.80 -8.31 -5.21
N LEU A 156 -6.75 -9.20 -4.93
CA LEU A 156 -7.90 -9.45 -5.80
C LEU A 156 -8.82 -8.21 -5.90
N ALA A 157 -9.04 -7.51 -4.79
CA ALA A 157 -9.80 -6.24 -4.79
C ALA A 157 -9.05 -5.16 -5.61
N ALA A 158 -7.75 -5.00 -5.40
CA ALA A 158 -6.93 -4.07 -6.16
C ALA A 158 -6.94 -4.37 -7.67
N PHE A 159 -6.83 -5.66 -8.03
CA PHE A 159 -6.98 -6.11 -9.42
C PHE A 159 -8.35 -5.75 -10.00
N THR A 160 -9.41 -6.05 -9.27
CA THR A 160 -10.79 -5.82 -9.76
C THR A 160 -11.08 -4.33 -9.93
N VAL A 161 -10.78 -3.52 -8.91
CA VAL A 161 -11.02 -2.06 -8.94
C VAL A 161 -10.11 -1.39 -9.97
N GLY A 162 -8.83 -1.74 -10.04
CA GLY A 162 -7.87 -1.12 -10.96
C GLY A 162 -8.13 -1.50 -12.42
N THR A 163 -8.48 -2.76 -12.69
CA THR A 163 -8.68 -3.27 -14.06
C THR A 163 -10.05 -2.87 -14.60
N PHE A 164 -11.09 -3.06 -13.81
CA PHE A 164 -12.47 -2.90 -14.28
C PHE A 164 -13.12 -1.59 -13.86
N GLY A 165 -12.47 -0.79 -12.99
CA GLY A 165 -13.07 0.41 -12.43
C GLY A 165 -13.52 1.42 -13.48
N LEU A 166 -12.68 1.78 -14.47
CA LEU A 166 -13.08 2.68 -15.54
C LEU A 166 -14.25 2.11 -16.38
N TYR A 167 -14.23 0.82 -16.64
CA TYR A 167 -15.32 0.15 -17.37
C TYR A 167 -16.63 0.22 -16.55
N PHE A 168 -16.59 -0.03 -15.25
CA PHE A 168 -17.77 0.09 -14.40
C PHE A 168 -18.26 1.53 -14.29
N ILE A 169 -17.34 2.50 -14.18
CA ILE A 169 -17.70 3.93 -14.16
C ILE A 169 -18.43 4.33 -15.45
N GLU A 170 -17.95 3.90 -16.60
CA GLU A 170 -18.56 4.18 -17.89
C GLU A 170 -19.92 3.47 -18.03
N LEU A 171 -19.98 2.16 -17.72
CA LEU A 171 -21.18 1.33 -17.79
C LEU A 171 -22.29 1.85 -16.89
N LEU A 172 -21.98 2.12 -15.62
CA LEU A 172 -22.96 2.56 -14.60
C LEU A 172 -23.37 4.02 -14.79
N GLY A 173 -22.50 4.82 -15.40
CA GLY A 173 -22.73 6.24 -15.63
C GLY A 173 -23.52 6.57 -16.89
N HIS A 174 -23.73 5.58 -17.79
CA HIS A 174 -24.40 5.82 -19.07
C HIS A 174 -23.89 7.06 -19.82
N GLY A 175 -22.56 7.28 -19.80
CA GLY A 175 -21.89 8.44 -20.40
C GLY A 175 -21.68 9.63 -19.46
N ASN A 176 -22.21 9.60 -18.23
CA ASN A 176 -21.92 10.59 -17.19
C ASN A 176 -20.93 10.05 -16.17
N ALA A 177 -19.67 10.51 -16.24
CA ALA A 177 -18.61 10.02 -15.37
C ALA A 177 -18.87 10.30 -13.89
N SER A 178 -19.51 11.43 -13.54
CA SER A 178 -19.85 11.77 -12.15
C SER A 178 -20.86 10.79 -11.56
N THR A 179 -21.92 10.49 -12.31
CA THR A 179 -22.92 9.48 -11.91
C THR A 179 -22.28 8.09 -11.83
N GLY A 180 -21.43 7.74 -12.78
CA GLY A 180 -20.77 6.44 -12.83
C GLY A 180 -19.88 6.18 -11.63
N ILE A 181 -19.02 7.13 -11.27
CA ILE A 181 -18.12 6.97 -10.12
C ILE A 181 -18.87 6.96 -8.79
N PHE A 182 -19.96 7.75 -8.69
CA PHE A 182 -20.85 7.72 -7.54
C PHE A 182 -21.47 6.33 -7.35
N ILE A 183 -22.09 5.75 -8.40
CA ILE A 183 -22.71 4.41 -8.33
C ILE A 183 -21.64 3.36 -8.04
N PHE A 184 -20.45 3.47 -8.64
CA PHE A 184 -19.35 2.56 -8.38
C PHE A 184 -18.89 2.63 -6.91
N ALA A 185 -18.83 3.83 -6.31
CA ALA A 185 -18.53 4.01 -4.89
C ALA A 185 -19.62 3.38 -4.00
N VAL A 186 -20.90 3.49 -4.38
CA VAL A 186 -22.01 2.80 -3.68
C VAL A 186 -21.84 1.28 -3.75
N VAL A 187 -21.53 0.72 -4.93
CA VAL A 187 -21.31 -0.73 -5.08
C VAL A 187 -20.14 -1.20 -4.21
N CYS A 188 -19.00 -0.49 -4.25
CA CYS A 188 -17.85 -0.80 -3.40
C CYS A 188 -18.21 -0.72 -1.90
N SER A 189 -19.02 0.27 -1.50
CA SER A 189 -19.46 0.44 -0.12
C SER A 189 -20.38 -0.69 0.34
N VAL A 190 -21.29 -1.15 -0.52
CA VAL A 190 -22.16 -2.32 -0.23
C VAL A 190 -21.31 -3.59 -0.10
N VAL A 191 -20.38 -3.84 -1.02
CA VAL A 191 -19.45 -4.98 -0.94
C VAL A 191 -18.64 -4.92 0.36
N PHE A 192 -18.17 -3.73 0.76
CA PHE A 192 -17.43 -3.51 1.99
C PHE A 192 -18.26 -3.89 3.23
N ILE A 193 -19.49 -3.41 3.33
CA ILE A 193 -20.39 -3.73 4.45
C ILE A 193 -20.65 -5.24 4.51
N LEU A 194 -20.94 -5.88 3.36
CA LEU A 194 -21.25 -7.30 3.30
C LEU A 194 -20.05 -8.18 3.69
N THR A 195 -18.86 -7.88 3.19
CA THR A 195 -17.66 -8.68 3.46
C THR A 195 -17.22 -8.56 4.92
N ILE A 196 -17.28 -7.36 5.51
CA ILE A 196 -16.98 -7.16 6.93
C ILE A 196 -18.08 -7.78 7.82
N ALA A 197 -19.35 -7.71 7.43
CA ALA A 197 -20.42 -8.37 8.15
C ALA A 197 -20.21 -9.90 8.22
N ILE A 198 -19.83 -10.54 7.11
CA ILE A 198 -19.48 -11.97 7.08
C ILE A 198 -18.30 -12.25 8.04
N THR A 199 -17.24 -11.42 7.99
CA THR A 199 -16.10 -11.55 8.89
C THR A 199 -16.51 -11.48 10.36
N VAL A 200 -17.29 -10.48 10.74
CA VAL A 200 -17.75 -10.26 12.13
C VAL A 200 -18.65 -11.39 12.63
N ILE A 201 -19.51 -11.95 11.77
CA ILE A 201 -20.44 -13.02 12.13
C ILE A 201 -19.71 -14.36 12.29
N VAL A 202 -18.80 -14.69 11.35
CA VAL A 202 -18.21 -16.03 11.26
C VAL A 202 -16.97 -16.19 12.13
N VAL A 203 -16.15 -15.13 12.26
CA VAL A 203 -14.88 -15.20 13.01
C VAL A 203 -15.15 -14.98 14.50
N PRO A 204 -14.74 -15.90 15.39
CA PRO A 204 -14.90 -15.72 16.84
C PRO A 204 -13.90 -14.70 17.39
N GLU A 205 -14.31 -13.89 18.34
CA GLU A 205 -13.43 -13.05 19.15
C GLU A 205 -13.31 -13.65 20.56
N ASP A 206 -12.10 -14.14 20.91
CA ASP A 206 -11.83 -14.76 22.20
C ASP A 206 -11.33 -13.71 23.21
N ARG A 207 -12.13 -13.41 24.22
CA ARG A 207 -11.84 -12.43 25.26
C ARG A 207 -10.68 -12.81 26.17
N ALA A 208 -10.39 -14.10 26.29
CA ALA A 208 -9.28 -14.58 27.13
C ALA A 208 -7.89 -14.23 26.60
N MET A 209 -7.80 -13.70 25.37
CA MET A 209 -6.55 -13.26 24.73
C MET A 209 -6.25 -11.77 24.92
N GLU A 210 -7.17 -11.02 25.52
CA GLU A 210 -7.07 -9.55 25.64
C GLU A 210 -6.06 -9.07 26.71
N GLU A 211 -5.62 -9.95 27.63
CA GLU A 211 -4.81 -9.57 28.81
C GLU A 211 -3.29 -9.64 28.62
N GLN A 212 -2.77 -9.91 27.42
CA GLN A 212 -1.34 -9.82 27.20
C GLN A 212 -0.91 -8.34 27.08
N GLU A 213 -0.35 -7.80 28.16
CA GLU A 213 0.25 -6.47 28.18
C GLU A 213 1.27 -6.31 27.05
N GLY A 214 0.95 -5.44 26.09
CA GLY A 214 1.89 -5.02 25.07
C GLY A 214 3.13 -4.39 25.72
N ILE A 215 4.32 -4.75 25.26
CA ILE A 215 5.58 -4.15 25.70
C ILE A 215 5.48 -2.65 25.46
N LYS A 216 5.47 -1.86 26.54
CA LYS A 216 5.43 -0.40 26.47
C LYS A 216 6.78 0.11 25.94
N VAL A 217 6.89 0.28 24.63
CA VAL A 217 8.09 0.86 24.01
C VAL A 217 8.11 2.36 24.25
N ARG A 218 9.19 2.88 24.86
CA ARG A 218 9.36 4.33 25.09
C ARG A 218 9.81 5.00 23.78
N PHE A 219 9.28 6.18 23.49
CA PHE A 219 9.63 6.96 22.28
C PHE A 219 11.15 7.22 22.16
N ARG A 220 11.86 7.33 23.30
CA ARG A 220 13.32 7.46 23.35
C ARG A 220 14.05 6.22 22.84
N ASP A 221 13.49 5.04 23.04
CA ASP A 221 14.07 3.78 22.60
C ASP A 221 13.91 3.63 21.09
N ILE A 222 12.77 4.07 20.52
CA ILE A 222 12.53 4.12 19.07
C ILE A 222 13.61 4.98 18.39
N LYS A 223 13.82 6.22 18.88
CA LYS A 223 14.82 7.12 18.33
C LYS A 223 16.23 6.51 18.38
N ARG A 224 16.59 5.88 19.50
CA ARG A 224 17.88 5.21 19.65
C ARG A 224 18.07 4.07 18.65
N ILE A 225 17.08 3.19 18.53
CA ILE A 225 17.12 2.04 17.61
C ILE A 225 17.22 2.51 16.16
N LEU A 226 16.41 3.49 15.76
CA LEU A 226 16.39 4.01 14.39
C LEU A 226 17.74 4.64 14.00
N PHE A 227 18.31 5.53 14.85
CA PHE A 227 19.51 6.27 14.47
C PHE A 227 20.83 5.53 14.74
N GLN A 228 20.85 4.52 15.63
CA GLN A 228 22.05 3.71 15.87
C GLN A 228 22.21 2.55 14.88
N ASN A 229 21.12 2.10 14.26
CA ASN A 229 21.13 1.03 13.27
C ASN A 229 21.32 1.59 11.86
N LYS A 230 22.58 1.67 11.40
CA LYS A 230 22.92 2.19 10.06
C LYS A 230 22.30 1.36 8.93
N GLU A 231 22.20 0.04 9.10
CA GLU A 231 21.59 -0.85 8.11
C GLU A 231 20.08 -0.60 8.00
N LEU A 232 19.42 -0.32 9.14
CA LEU A 232 18.02 0.09 9.16
C LEU A 232 17.82 1.42 8.42
N LEU A 233 18.66 2.43 8.67
CA LEU A 233 18.58 3.73 7.98
C LEU A 233 18.78 3.58 6.47
N ALA A 234 19.74 2.77 6.05
CA ALA A 234 19.97 2.49 4.63
C ALA A 234 18.74 1.81 4.00
N MET A 235 18.16 0.81 4.68
CA MET A 235 16.97 0.11 4.21
C MET A 235 15.74 1.02 4.18
N MET A 236 15.59 1.91 5.16
CA MET A 236 14.54 2.95 5.15
C MET A 236 14.63 3.84 3.92
N GLY A 237 15.84 4.25 3.53
CA GLY A 237 16.07 5.03 2.30
C GLY A 237 15.67 4.25 1.04
N VAL A 238 16.04 2.98 0.95
CA VAL A 238 15.64 2.09 -0.17
C VAL A 238 14.13 1.95 -0.25
N LEU A 239 13.47 1.68 0.89
CA LEU A 239 12.00 1.53 0.97
C LEU A 239 11.29 2.82 0.61
N LEU A 240 11.73 3.96 1.14
CA LEU A 240 11.12 5.27 0.88
C LEU A 240 11.17 5.60 -0.62
N THR A 241 12.34 5.48 -1.24
CA THR A 241 12.52 5.83 -2.65
C THR A 241 11.80 4.86 -3.59
N PHE A 242 11.78 3.57 -3.27
CA PHE A 242 11.01 2.58 -4.02
C PHE A 242 9.49 2.82 -3.90
N ASN A 243 8.99 3.02 -2.68
CA ASN A 243 7.56 3.33 -2.48
C ASN A 243 7.16 4.65 -3.16
N LEU A 244 8.02 5.69 -3.11
CA LEU A 244 7.79 6.93 -3.85
C LEU A 244 7.67 6.70 -5.36
N CYS A 245 8.54 5.86 -5.93
CA CYS A 245 8.46 5.47 -7.34
C CYS A 245 7.09 4.86 -7.66
N VAL A 246 6.67 3.83 -6.91
CA VAL A 246 5.41 3.12 -7.14
C VAL A 246 4.20 4.03 -6.97
N GLN A 247 4.18 4.84 -5.91
CA GLN A 247 3.04 5.71 -5.61
C GLN A 247 2.93 6.88 -6.59
N THR A 248 4.05 7.45 -7.02
CA THR A 248 4.06 8.51 -8.04
C THR A 248 3.57 7.96 -9.38
N LEU A 249 4.00 6.77 -9.77
CA LEU A 249 3.52 6.11 -10.97
C LEU A 249 2.01 5.84 -10.90
N ASN A 250 1.53 5.24 -9.82
CA ASN A 250 0.11 4.95 -9.64
C ASN A 250 -0.77 6.21 -9.66
N GLY A 251 -0.29 7.32 -9.08
CA GLY A 251 -1.02 8.60 -9.07
C GLY A 251 -1.02 9.36 -10.39
N THR A 252 -0.08 9.05 -11.30
CA THR A 252 0.10 9.83 -12.54
C THR A 252 -0.26 9.07 -13.81
N ILE A 253 -0.23 7.73 -13.80
CA ILE A 253 -0.37 6.89 -15.00
C ILE A 253 -1.72 7.07 -15.69
N ILE A 254 -2.81 7.36 -14.96
CA ILE A 254 -4.13 7.62 -15.54
C ILE A 254 -4.11 8.86 -16.43
N TYR A 255 -3.40 9.93 -15.99
CA TYR A 255 -3.26 11.17 -16.77
C TYR A 255 -2.42 10.94 -18.02
N TYR A 256 -1.40 10.11 -17.95
CA TYR A 256 -0.60 9.73 -19.11
C TYR A 256 -1.44 9.04 -20.18
N PHE A 257 -2.22 8.03 -19.83
CA PHE A 257 -3.06 7.33 -20.81
C PHE A 257 -4.21 8.20 -21.34
N LYS A 258 -4.79 9.05 -20.49
CA LYS A 258 -5.90 9.92 -20.91
C LYS A 258 -5.44 11.09 -21.77
N TYR A 259 -4.35 11.78 -21.41
CA TYR A 259 -3.97 13.07 -22.00
C TYR A 259 -2.75 13.03 -22.91
N VAL A 260 -1.89 12.03 -22.80
CA VAL A 260 -0.69 11.90 -23.63
C VAL A 260 -0.90 10.87 -24.74
N ILE A 261 -1.43 9.70 -24.37
CA ILE A 261 -1.72 8.61 -25.32
C ILE A 261 -3.11 8.77 -25.95
N ALA A 262 -4.02 9.48 -25.28
CA ALA A 262 -5.43 9.64 -25.65
C ALA A 262 -6.22 8.31 -25.74
N MET A 263 -5.82 7.32 -24.94
CA MET A 263 -6.44 6.00 -24.81
C MET A 263 -6.68 5.67 -23.32
N PRO A 264 -7.71 6.23 -22.67
CA PRO A 264 -7.96 6.05 -21.23
C PRO A 264 -8.08 4.58 -20.80
N HIS A 265 -8.66 3.72 -21.65
CA HIS A 265 -8.82 2.29 -21.38
C HIS A 265 -7.49 1.53 -21.22
N PHE A 266 -6.35 2.07 -21.67
CA PHE A 266 -5.03 1.47 -21.44
C PHE A 266 -4.66 1.43 -19.96
N PHE A 267 -5.22 2.32 -19.14
CA PHE A 267 -5.11 2.28 -17.70
C PHE A 267 -5.61 0.96 -17.09
N SER A 268 -6.74 0.44 -17.60
CA SER A 268 -7.29 -0.84 -17.17
C SER A 268 -6.35 -2.01 -17.47
N TYR A 269 -5.80 -2.06 -18.69
CA TYR A 269 -4.84 -3.10 -19.07
C TYR A 269 -3.52 -2.99 -18.30
N PHE A 270 -3.05 -1.77 -18.04
CA PHE A 270 -1.87 -1.53 -17.19
C PHE A 270 -2.09 -2.07 -15.77
N ASN A 271 -3.25 -1.80 -15.16
CA ASN A 271 -3.58 -2.31 -13.83
C ASN A 271 -3.80 -3.82 -13.81
N ALA A 272 -4.33 -4.43 -14.88
CA ALA A 272 -4.46 -5.88 -14.99
C ALA A 272 -3.13 -6.61 -14.81
N MET A 273 -2.01 -5.96 -15.15
CA MET A 273 -0.66 -6.52 -14.98
C MET A 273 -0.21 -6.63 -13.52
N ILE A 274 -1.03 -6.28 -12.52
CA ILE A 274 -0.80 -6.61 -11.10
C ILE A 274 -0.67 -8.13 -10.90
N LEU A 275 -1.27 -8.95 -11.76
CA LEU A 275 -1.07 -10.39 -11.76
C LEU A 275 0.39 -10.77 -12.07
N ALA A 276 1.05 -10.02 -12.93
CA ALA A 276 2.48 -10.21 -13.20
C ALA A 276 3.35 -9.83 -11.99
N GLU A 277 2.92 -8.86 -11.16
CA GLU A 277 3.59 -8.54 -9.89
C GLU A 277 3.51 -9.72 -8.91
N MET A 278 2.35 -10.35 -8.79
CA MET A 278 2.17 -11.54 -7.96
C MET A 278 3.03 -12.72 -8.46
N THR A 279 3.08 -12.94 -9.79
CA THR A 279 3.95 -13.98 -10.37
C THR A 279 5.43 -13.67 -10.12
N GLY A 280 5.85 -12.42 -10.24
CA GLY A 280 7.19 -11.97 -9.89
C GLY A 280 7.53 -12.30 -8.43
N LEU A 281 6.65 -11.96 -7.48
CA LEU A 281 6.84 -12.26 -6.07
C LEU A 281 6.98 -13.76 -5.81
N LEU A 282 6.16 -14.60 -6.45
CA LEU A 282 6.21 -16.06 -6.33
C LEU A 282 7.47 -16.66 -6.98
N MET A 283 7.97 -16.10 -8.06
CA MET A 283 9.19 -16.54 -8.74
C MET A 283 10.47 -16.11 -8.02
N LEU A 284 10.43 -15.11 -7.16
CA LEU A 284 11.60 -14.53 -6.52
C LEU A 284 12.45 -15.54 -5.73
N PRO A 285 11.89 -16.43 -4.87
CA PRO A 285 12.72 -17.40 -4.13
C PRO A 285 13.50 -18.32 -5.05
N PHE A 286 12.89 -18.75 -6.17
CA PHE A 286 13.55 -19.56 -7.17
C PHE A 286 14.68 -18.80 -7.87
N TRP A 287 14.42 -17.52 -8.23
CA TRP A 287 15.40 -16.65 -8.87
C TRP A 287 16.59 -16.37 -7.95
N ILE A 288 16.36 -16.04 -6.66
CA ILE A 288 17.42 -15.82 -5.67
C ILE A 288 18.30 -17.06 -5.50
N ARG A 289 17.71 -18.27 -5.47
CA ARG A 289 18.49 -19.52 -5.37
C ARG A 289 19.41 -19.73 -6.56
N ARG A 290 19.03 -19.28 -7.74
CA ARG A 290 19.79 -19.48 -8.98
C ARG A 290 20.89 -18.44 -9.19
N VAL A 291 20.61 -17.16 -8.93
CA VAL A 291 21.50 -16.06 -9.28
C VAL A 291 22.02 -15.27 -8.07
N GLY A 292 21.52 -15.55 -6.88
CA GLY A 292 21.84 -14.81 -5.66
C GLY A 292 21.04 -13.53 -5.50
N ARG A 293 20.96 -13.04 -4.24
CA ARG A 293 20.12 -11.89 -3.85
C ARG A 293 20.51 -10.58 -4.55
N GLN A 294 21.80 -10.31 -4.70
CA GLN A 294 22.28 -9.06 -5.32
C GLN A 294 21.92 -8.97 -6.80
N VAL A 295 22.08 -10.08 -7.54
CA VAL A 295 21.69 -10.15 -8.95
C VAL A 295 20.17 -10.07 -9.08
N ALA A 296 19.42 -10.71 -8.18
CA ALA A 296 17.94 -10.63 -8.16
C ALA A 296 17.48 -9.18 -7.93
N PHE A 297 18.14 -8.41 -7.04
CA PHE A 297 17.86 -6.99 -6.85
C PHE A 297 18.14 -6.17 -8.12
N ASN A 298 19.28 -6.39 -8.77
CA ASN A 298 19.60 -5.73 -10.03
C ASN A 298 18.61 -6.08 -11.13
N SER A 299 18.17 -7.36 -11.19
CA SER A 299 17.12 -7.79 -12.12
C SER A 299 15.79 -7.05 -11.88
N ALA A 300 15.42 -6.81 -10.62
CA ALA A 300 14.24 -6.03 -10.27
C ALA A 300 14.34 -4.59 -10.80
N ILE A 301 15.46 -3.91 -10.53
CA ILE A 301 15.73 -2.55 -11.02
C ILE A 301 15.70 -2.50 -12.55
N THR A 302 16.39 -3.43 -13.21
CA THR A 302 16.44 -3.49 -14.69
C THR A 302 15.04 -3.74 -15.28
N ALA A 303 14.24 -4.59 -14.67
CA ALA A 303 12.87 -4.84 -15.13
C ALA A 303 11.98 -3.61 -14.95
N ILE A 304 12.06 -2.91 -13.80
CA ILE A 304 11.28 -1.68 -13.57
C ILE A 304 11.66 -0.61 -14.60
N VAL A 305 12.94 -0.33 -14.74
CA VAL A 305 13.44 0.67 -15.71
C VAL A 305 13.12 0.26 -17.15
N GLY A 306 13.36 -1.01 -17.50
CA GLY A 306 13.05 -1.54 -18.82
C GLY A 306 11.57 -1.45 -19.19
N GLY A 307 10.67 -1.82 -18.27
CA GLY A 307 9.23 -1.73 -18.49
C GLY A 307 8.76 -0.29 -18.68
N LEU A 308 9.23 0.66 -17.85
CA LEU A 308 8.95 2.09 -18.01
C LEU A 308 9.51 2.64 -19.32
N THR A 309 10.72 2.21 -19.72
CA THR A 309 11.34 2.63 -20.98
C THR A 309 10.55 2.12 -22.19
N VAL A 310 10.07 0.87 -22.15
CA VAL A 310 9.20 0.33 -23.21
C VAL A 310 7.93 1.17 -23.36
N ILE A 311 7.26 1.51 -22.26
CA ILE A 311 6.05 2.36 -22.27
C ILE A 311 6.37 3.75 -22.84
N LEU A 312 7.52 4.34 -22.50
CA LEU A 312 7.94 5.65 -23.01
C LEU A 312 8.22 5.63 -24.50
N ILE A 313 9.07 4.71 -24.96
CA ILE A 313 9.52 4.63 -26.36
C ILE A 313 8.32 4.37 -27.27
N PHE A 314 7.55 3.33 -27.01
CA PHE A 314 6.41 2.97 -27.86
C PHE A 314 5.21 3.91 -27.70
N GLY A 315 5.03 4.54 -26.52
CA GLY A 315 4.10 5.65 -26.36
C GLY A 315 4.46 6.88 -27.21
N TRP A 316 5.68 6.93 -27.74
CA TRP A 316 6.12 8.00 -28.65
C TRP A 316 5.97 7.59 -30.12
N PHE A 317 6.39 6.36 -30.48
CA PHE A 317 6.43 5.89 -31.87
C PHE A 317 5.13 5.25 -32.33
N ASP A 318 4.44 4.53 -31.45
CA ASP A 318 3.18 3.82 -31.74
C ASP A 318 2.21 3.89 -30.55
N PRO A 319 1.68 5.08 -30.26
CA PRO A 319 0.87 5.31 -29.06
C PRO A 319 -0.43 4.52 -29.02
N LYS A 320 -0.89 3.98 -30.14
CA LYS A 320 -2.16 3.21 -30.22
C LYS A 320 -1.96 1.70 -30.05
N ALA A 321 -0.75 1.20 -30.08
CA ALA A 321 -0.46 -0.23 -29.96
C ALA A 321 -0.49 -0.68 -28.49
N LEU A 322 -1.63 -1.20 -28.05
CA LEU A 322 -1.85 -1.73 -26.71
C LEU A 322 -0.80 -2.78 -26.29
N ILE A 323 -0.30 -3.56 -27.24
CA ILE A 323 0.66 -4.65 -26.97
C ILE A 323 1.91 -4.15 -26.24
N TRP A 324 2.42 -2.97 -26.55
CA TRP A 324 3.59 -2.40 -25.90
C TRP A 324 3.31 -1.93 -24.48
N VAL A 325 2.10 -1.46 -24.21
CA VAL A 325 1.66 -1.13 -22.86
C VAL A 325 1.58 -2.40 -22.00
N ILE A 326 1.03 -3.48 -22.55
CA ILE A 326 0.94 -4.77 -21.85
C ILE A 326 2.34 -5.32 -21.56
N ILE A 327 3.24 -5.36 -22.55
CA ILE A 327 4.61 -5.86 -22.39
C ILE A 327 5.37 -5.01 -21.39
N GLY A 328 5.34 -3.67 -21.53
CA GLY A 328 6.02 -2.77 -20.62
C GLY A 328 5.50 -2.85 -19.19
N ALA A 329 4.17 -2.90 -19.03
CA ALA A 329 3.55 -3.07 -17.72
C ALA A 329 3.86 -4.44 -17.10
N MET A 330 3.86 -5.52 -17.87
CA MET A 330 4.21 -6.86 -17.39
C MET A 330 5.65 -6.91 -16.86
N ILE A 331 6.61 -6.39 -17.63
CA ILE A 331 8.02 -6.35 -17.24
C ILE A 331 8.19 -5.50 -15.98
N LEU A 332 7.58 -4.31 -15.95
CA LEU A 332 7.56 -3.41 -14.81
C LEU A 332 7.03 -4.12 -13.55
N ARG A 333 5.87 -4.75 -13.65
CA ARG A 333 5.18 -5.39 -12.53
C ARG A 333 5.93 -6.63 -12.01
N ILE A 334 6.57 -7.41 -12.86
CA ILE A 334 7.48 -8.48 -12.40
C ILE A 334 8.64 -7.89 -11.58
N GLY A 335 9.22 -6.78 -12.06
CA GLY A 335 10.27 -6.07 -11.33
C GLY A 335 9.81 -5.53 -9.98
N THR A 336 8.62 -4.94 -9.89
CA THR A 336 8.04 -4.47 -8.62
C THR A 336 7.77 -5.64 -7.67
N GLY A 337 7.28 -6.77 -8.16
CA GLY A 337 7.09 -7.99 -7.37
C GLY A 337 8.41 -8.51 -6.78
N PHE A 338 9.48 -8.55 -7.58
CA PHE A 338 10.82 -8.89 -7.09
C PHE A 338 11.28 -7.91 -6.00
N MET A 339 11.09 -6.62 -6.22
CA MET A 339 11.52 -5.58 -5.28
C MET A 339 10.77 -5.68 -3.94
N ILE A 340 9.44 -5.90 -3.97
CA ILE A 340 8.62 -6.12 -2.77
C ILE A 340 9.14 -7.31 -1.97
N GLY A 341 9.41 -8.43 -2.63
CA GLY A 341 9.93 -9.62 -1.97
C GLY A 341 11.33 -9.41 -1.37
N ILE A 342 12.25 -8.79 -2.11
CA ILE A 342 13.61 -8.52 -1.64
C ILE A 342 13.60 -7.56 -0.45
N THR A 343 12.79 -6.51 -0.49
CA THR A 343 12.67 -5.55 0.63
C THR A 343 12.07 -6.21 1.87
N THR A 344 11.11 -7.12 1.70
CA THR A 344 10.53 -7.89 2.81
C THR A 344 11.60 -8.78 3.48
N ILE A 345 12.41 -9.48 2.68
CA ILE A 345 13.53 -10.30 3.20
C ILE A 345 14.56 -9.41 3.90
N ALA A 346 14.92 -8.27 3.31
CA ALA A 346 15.91 -7.36 3.89
C ALA A 346 15.45 -6.73 5.20
N ILE A 347 14.15 -6.51 5.40
CA ILE A 347 13.59 -6.09 6.70
C ILE A 347 13.84 -7.16 7.77
N ALA A 348 13.64 -8.45 7.46
CA ALA A 348 13.94 -9.54 8.38
C ALA A 348 15.43 -9.59 8.74
N ASP A 349 16.33 -9.39 7.76
CA ASP A 349 17.77 -9.35 8.01
C ASP A 349 18.17 -8.18 8.93
N VAL A 350 17.55 -7.02 8.77
CA VAL A 350 17.78 -5.85 9.64
C VAL A 350 17.30 -6.09 11.06
N ILE A 351 16.21 -6.86 11.25
CA ILE A 351 15.73 -7.29 12.57
C ILE A 351 16.77 -8.20 13.21
N ASP A 352 17.25 -9.21 12.48
CA ASP A 352 18.24 -10.17 12.93
C ASP A 352 19.60 -9.49 13.25
N TYR A 353 20.02 -8.55 12.41
CA TYR A 353 21.19 -7.70 12.69
C TYR A 353 21.03 -6.88 13.98
N GLY A 354 19.84 -6.31 14.19
CA GLY A 354 19.52 -5.58 15.41
C GLY A 354 19.62 -6.45 16.67
N GLU A 355 19.16 -7.70 16.60
CA GLU A 355 19.25 -8.69 17.68
C GLU A 355 20.70 -9.02 18.02
N VAL A 356 21.57 -9.21 17.02
CA VAL A 356 22.99 -9.50 17.21
C VAL A 356 23.71 -8.29 17.82
N LYS A 357 23.46 -7.10 17.30
CA LYS A 357 24.24 -5.89 17.64
C LYS A 357 23.78 -5.22 18.92
N PHE A 358 22.49 -5.23 19.21
CA PHE A 358 21.90 -4.49 20.33
C PHE A 358 21.34 -5.41 21.43
N GLY A 359 21.34 -6.74 21.22
CA GLY A 359 20.87 -7.72 22.20
C GLY A 359 19.36 -7.84 22.31
N HIS A 360 18.59 -7.06 21.54
CA HIS A 360 17.13 -7.04 21.57
C HIS A 360 16.53 -7.17 20.19
N ARG A 361 15.49 -8.01 20.07
CA ARG A 361 14.73 -8.19 18.83
C ARG A 361 13.65 -7.11 18.70
N ASN A 362 13.92 -6.07 17.92
CA ASN A 362 13.06 -4.90 17.77
C ASN A 362 12.09 -5.02 16.57
N GLU A 363 11.44 -6.17 16.41
CA GLU A 363 10.58 -6.49 15.25
C GLU A 363 9.43 -5.50 15.09
N SER A 364 8.72 -5.19 16.17
CA SER A 364 7.58 -4.25 16.15
C SER A 364 7.97 -2.84 15.71
N ILE A 365 9.13 -2.35 16.17
CA ILE A 365 9.62 -1.02 15.81
C ILE A 365 9.99 -0.95 14.33
N ILE A 366 10.66 -1.97 13.80
CA ILE A 366 11.10 -2.02 12.41
C ILE A 366 9.88 -2.17 11.48
N THR A 367 8.91 -3.01 11.85
CA THR A 367 7.68 -3.19 11.07
C THR A 367 6.80 -1.93 11.07
N SER A 368 6.64 -1.25 12.21
CA SER A 368 5.90 0.02 12.28
C SER A 368 6.60 1.12 11.49
N THR A 369 7.93 1.12 11.47
CA THR A 369 8.73 2.04 10.64
C THR A 369 8.45 1.81 9.15
N ASN A 370 8.36 0.56 8.69
CA ASN A 370 8.00 0.26 7.29
C ASN A 370 6.61 0.81 6.94
N THR A 371 5.61 0.63 7.80
CA THR A 371 4.26 1.19 7.61
C THR A 371 4.28 2.71 7.55
N PHE A 372 5.03 3.35 8.46
CA PHE A 372 5.22 4.80 8.47
C PHE A 372 5.86 5.30 7.17
N LEU A 373 6.90 4.62 6.66
CA LEU A 373 7.55 4.97 5.40
C LEU A 373 6.61 4.84 4.20
N THR A 374 5.77 3.82 4.18
CA THR A 374 4.77 3.64 3.13
C THR A 374 3.76 4.80 3.12
N LYS A 375 3.23 5.19 4.28
CA LYS A 375 2.32 6.35 4.41
C LYS A 375 3.02 7.67 4.03
N THR A 376 4.27 7.85 4.47
CA THR A 376 5.09 9.02 4.11
C THR A 376 5.32 9.09 2.60
N SER A 377 5.60 7.96 1.95
CA SER A 377 5.75 7.91 0.49
C SER A 377 4.46 8.27 -0.23
N GLN A 378 3.31 7.83 0.26
CA GLN A 378 1.99 8.21 -0.28
C GLN A 378 1.75 9.71 -0.16
N ALA A 379 2.07 10.30 1.01
CA ALA A 379 1.94 11.73 1.26
C ALA A 379 2.80 12.57 0.30
N ILE A 380 4.09 12.25 0.22
CA ILE A 380 5.05 12.97 -0.63
C ILE A 380 4.68 12.78 -2.11
N SER A 381 4.30 11.57 -2.51
CA SER A 381 3.87 11.29 -3.88
C SER A 381 2.63 12.11 -4.27
N ALA A 382 1.62 12.16 -3.41
CA ALA A 382 0.42 12.97 -3.66
C ALA A 382 0.75 14.45 -3.87
N LEU A 383 1.69 14.98 -3.06
CA LEU A 383 2.18 16.35 -3.22
C LEU A 383 2.92 16.53 -4.55
N ILE A 384 3.82 15.60 -4.91
CA ILE A 384 4.55 15.61 -6.19
C ILE A 384 3.56 15.60 -7.36
N VAL A 385 2.55 14.74 -7.32
CA VAL A 385 1.53 14.62 -8.38
C VAL A 385 0.71 15.90 -8.48
N GLY A 386 0.15 16.38 -7.37
CA GLY A 386 -0.71 17.56 -7.37
C GLY A 386 0.01 18.85 -7.78
N LEU A 387 1.16 19.13 -7.17
CA LEU A 387 1.98 20.30 -7.55
C LEU A 387 2.58 20.13 -8.95
N GLY A 388 3.03 18.91 -9.30
CA GLY A 388 3.55 18.63 -10.62
C GLY A 388 2.54 18.93 -11.73
N LEU A 389 1.32 18.42 -11.63
CA LEU A 389 0.24 18.73 -12.58
C LEU A 389 -0.02 20.25 -12.69
N SER A 390 -0.05 20.94 -11.55
CA SER A 390 -0.28 22.39 -11.53
C SER A 390 0.85 23.19 -12.18
N ILE A 391 2.12 22.84 -11.87
CA ILE A 391 3.31 23.49 -12.44
C ILE A 391 3.39 23.28 -13.96
N LEU A 392 2.98 22.08 -14.43
CA LEU A 392 2.95 21.76 -15.85
C LEU A 392 1.84 22.47 -16.62
N GLY A 393 0.98 23.27 -15.95
CA GLY A 393 -0.14 23.94 -16.58
C GLY A 393 -1.20 22.97 -17.08
N PHE A 394 -1.41 21.88 -16.36
CA PHE A 394 -2.44 20.88 -16.68
C PHE A 394 -3.83 21.47 -16.55
N VAL A 395 -4.65 21.37 -17.60
CA VAL A 395 -6.05 21.78 -17.63
C VAL A 395 -6.94 20.54 -17.83
N PRO A 396 -7.81 20.23 -16.86
CA PRO A 396 -8.67 19.05 -16.95
C PRO A 396 -9.61 19.10 -18.18
N ASN A 397 -9.81 17.92 -18.80
CA ASN A 397 -10.72 17.71 -19.93
C ASN A 397 -10.44 18.54 -21.19
N GLU A 398 -9.26 19.14 -21.31
CA GLU A 398 -8.80 19.82 -22.51
C GLU A 398 -7.62 19.11 -23.16
N THR A 399 -7.39 19.41 -24.43
CA THR A 399 -6.18 18.97 -25.13
C THR A 399 -4.96 19.68 -24.55
N GLN A 400 -4.03 18.89 -24.02
CA GLN A 400 -2.86 19.45 -23.36
C GLN A 400 -1.84 20.01 -24.35
N SER A 401 -1.17 21.11 -23.99
CA SER A 401 -0.05 21.63 -24.75
C SER A 401 1.05 20.60 -24.89
N ILE A 402 1.91 20.70 -25.92
CA ILE A 402 3.07 19.81 -26.11
C ILE A 402 4.00 19.87 -24.89
N ALA A 403 4.16 21.05 -24.29
CA ALA A 403 4.98 21.24 -23.09
C ALA A 403 4.40 20.45 -21.91
N THR A 404 3.08 20.54 -21.68
CA THR A 404 2.37 19.78 -20.62
C THR A 404 2.46 18.28 -20.86
N GLN A 405 2.25 17.82 -22.11
CA GLN A 405 2.38 16.39 -22.44
C GLN A 405 3.81 15.86 -22.18
N ASN A 406 4.84 16.62 -22.54
CA ASN A 406 6.23 16.25 -22.27
C ASN A 406 6.52 16.26 -20.76
N GLY A 407 6.00 17.23 -20.02
CA GLY A 407 6.06 17.27 -18.57
C GLY A 407 5.39 16.05 -17.93
N LEU A 408 4.22 15.64 -18.42
CA LEU A 408 3.56 14.40 -17.98
C LEU A 408 4.40 13.15 -18.25
N ARG A 409 5.06 13.05 -19.42
CA ARG A 409 6.01 11.96 -19.72
C ARG A 409 7.15 11.91 -18.71
N ILE A 410 7.73 13.07 -18.38
CA ILE A 410 8.81 13.17 -17.37
C ILE A 410 8.29 12.71 -16.01
N MET A 411 7.14 13.21 -15.58
CA MET A 411 6.58 12.92 -14.26
C MET A 411 6.18 11.44 -14.10
N VAL A 412 5.61 10.84 -15.16
CA VAL A 412 5.11 9.45 -15.12
C VAL A 412 6.21 8.42 -15.31
N ILE A 413 7.26 8.73 -16.06
CA ILE A 413 8.26 7.74 -16.46
C ILE A 413 9.65 8.10 -15.96
N VAL A 414 10.11 9.32 -16.23
CA VAL A 414 11.49 9.70 -15.89
C VAL A 414 11.68 9.85 -14.38
N ALA A 415 10.74 10.48 -13.69
CA ALA A 415 10.84 10.66 -12.23
C ALA A 415 10.82 9.30 -11.47
N PRO A 416 9.94 8.32 -11.76
CA PRO A 416 10.04 6.98 -11.21
C PRO A 416 11.37 6.26 -11.51
N ILE A 417 11.91 6.40 -12.73
CA ILE A 417 13.21 5.83 -13.07
C ILE A 417 14.31 6.41 -12.18
N ILE A 418 14.33 7.72 -11.97
CA ILE A 418 15.31 8.39 -11.10
C ILE A 418 15.18 7.87 -9.66
N LEU A 419 13.95 7.75 -9.14
CA LEU A 419 13.70 7.23 -7.79
C LEU A 419 14.19 5.79 -7.61
N VAL A 420 13.97 4.94 -8.61
CA VAL A 420 14.47 3.55 -8.60
C VAL A 420 16.00 3.50 -8.66
N PHE A 421 16.65 4.39 -9.44
CA PHE A 421 18.11 4.50 -9.44
C PHE A 421 18.64 4.98 -8.09
N ILE A 422 17.99 5.94 -7.43
CA ILE A 422 18.36 6.36 -6.07
C ILE A 422 18.22 5.17 -5.10
N SER A 423 17.14 4.40 -5.19
CA SER A 423 16.96 3.17 -4.41
C SER A 423 18.10 2.18 -4.65
N ALA A 424 18.51 1.98 -5.91
CA ALA A 424 19.63 1.12 -6.27
C ALA A 424 20.95 1.62 -5.68
N LEU A 425 21.23 2.91 -5.77
CA LEU A 425 22.44 3.52 -5.19
C LEU A 425 22.50 3.34 -3.68
N LEU A 426 21.39 3.57 -2.97
CA LEU A 426 21.30 3.37 -1.53
C LEU A 426 21.51 1.90 -1.16
N TYR A 427 20.88 0.97 -1.87
CA TYR A 427 21.07 -0.46 -1.65
C TYR A 427 22.53 -0.89 -1.87
N HIS A 428 23.19 -0.41 -2.92
CA HIS A 428 24.57 -0.80 -3.23
C HIS A 428 25.60 -0.16 -2.32
N LYS A 429 25.45 1.12 -1.97
CA LYS A 429 26.46 1.90 -1.25
C LYS A 429 26.25 1.94 0.27
N ALA A 430 25.02 1.92 0.75
CA ALA A 430 24.71 2.13 2.15
C ALA A 430 24.23 0.86 2.89
N PHE A 431 23.64 -0.11 2.18
CA PHE A 431 23.18 -1.35 2.78
C PHE A 431 24.24 -2.44 2.65
N HIS A 432 24.77 -2.94 3.79
CA HIS A 432 25.91 -3.87 3.82
C HIS A 432 25.52 -5.30 4.20
N LEU A 433 24.28 -5.58 4.64
CA LEU A 433 23.81 -6.93 5.00
C LEU A 433 23.69 -7.82 3.75
N LYS A 434 24.83 -8.21 3.19
CA LYS A 434 24.97 -9.00 1.96
C LYS A 434 26.10 -9.99 2.08
N GLY A 435 26.06 -11.05 1.27
CA GLY A 435 27.14 -12.02 1.11
C GLY A 435 27.64 -12.61 2.43
N ASP A 436 28.95 -12.54 2.67
CA ASP A 436 29.59 -13.13 3.86
C ASP A 436 29.17 -12.47 5.15
N TYR A 437 29.02 -11.14 5.17
CA TYR A 437 28.61 -10.42 6.37
C TYR A 437 27.22 -10.85 6.87
N LEU A 438 26.27 -11.05 5.96
CA LEU A 438 24.95 -11.56 6.34
C LEU A 438 25.05 -12.98 6.88
N ARG A 439 25.85 -13.86 6.23
CA ARG A 439 26.08 -15.24 6.70
C ARG A 439 26.68 -15.28 8.10
N ASP A 440 27.56 -14.36 8.44
CA ASP A 440 28.14 -14.28 9.79
C ASP A 440 27.11 -13.87 10.85
N ILE A 441 26.19 -12.95 10.50
CA ILE A 441 25.07 -12.59 11.38
C ILE A 441 24.16 -13.80 11.62
N GLU A 442 23.77 -14.52 10.57
CA GLU A 442 22.92 -15.72 10.65
C GLU A 442 23.58 -16.83 11.50
N ARG A 443 24.89 -17.06 11.33
CA ARG A 443 25.67 -18.01 12.15
C ARG A 443 25.69 -17.60 13.62
N THR A 444 25.97 -16.34 13.90
CA THR A 444 26.01 -15.81 15.28
C THR A 444 24.67 -16.00 15.97
N LEU A 445 23.55 -15.73 15.29
CA LEU A 445 22.20 -15.95 15.81
C LEU A 445 21.92 -17.42 16.07
N THR A 446 22.29 -18.29 15.14
CA THR A 446 22.09 -19.74 15.30
C THR A 446 22.83 -20.26 16.51
N PHE A 447 24.09 -19.88 16.72
CA PHE A 447 24.87 -20.22 17.92
C PHE A 447 24.23 -19.70 19.22
N LYS A 448 23.76 -18.44 19.22
CA LYS A 448 23.12 -17.84 20.39
C LYS A 448 21.85 -18.61 20.79
N ARG A 449 20.99 -18.89 19.82
CA ARG A 449 19.71 -19.62 20.03
C ARG A 449 19.95 -21.07 20.48
N GLN A 450 20.94 -21.75 19.92
CA GLN A 450 21.32 -23.11 20.37
C GLN A 450 21.80 -23.12 21.82
N ARG A 451 22.62 -22.13 22.22
CA ARG A 451 23.11 -22.00 23.60
C ARG A 451 21.99 -21.71 24.59
N GLU A 452 21.05 -20.84 24.24
CA GLU A 452 19.87 -20.55 25.06
C GLU A 452 18.96 -21.79 25.22
N GLN A 453 18.77 -22.59 24.16
CA GLN A 453 18.01 -23.84 24.23
C GLN A 453 18.71 -24.88 25.15
N GLN A 454 20.03 -24.97 25.09
CA GLN A 454 20.79 -25.88 25.96
C GLN A 454 20.73 -25.45 27.45
N LEU A 455 20.76 -24.19 27.75
CA LEU A 455 20.62 -23.67 29.12
C LEU A 455 19.22 -23.98 29.67
N ASN A 456 18.16 -23.72 28.90
CA ASN A 456 16.76 -24.00 29.29
C ASN A 456 16.41 -25.49 29.37
N SER A 457 17.21 -26.37 28.73
CA SER A 457 17.03 -27.82 28.83
C SER A 457 17.76 -28.45 30.02
N ASN A 458 18.64 -27.69 30.68
CA ASN A 458 19.39 -28.12 31.84
C ASN A 458 18.82 -27.53 33.17
N GLU A 459 17.82 -26.65 33.09
CA GLU A 459 16.96 -26.24 34.20
C GLU A 459 15.67 -27.08 34.23
#